data_94e15ad3c34c0b662c5ac51ea7650298
#
_entry.id   94e15ad3c34c0b662c5ac51ea7650298
#
_cell.length_a   1.000
_cell.length_b   1.000
_cell.length_c   1.000
_cell.angle_alpha   90.00
_cell.angle_beta   90.00
_cell.angle_gamma   90.00
#
_symmetry.space_group_name_H-M   'P 1'
#
loop_
_entity.id
_entity.type
_entity.pdbx_description
1 polymer ?
#
loop_
_entity_poly.entity_id
_entity_poly.type
_entity_poly.pdbx_seq_one_letter_code
_entity_poly.pdbx_strand_id
1 'polypeptide(L)'
;MLASNFINIQNHFLLEEMEKLEAQDFVSKQQLNELKVSTISTKTNSNFLIRIGFFLLGNFLISSVLGFVALFLSVLNDQNVIAICFLFAAIGSIVATELLYDKNYFAYGFDDSFILSIMLFFCVALGLFTESVIVVLFIFVLFSSCCAIRYVHVPSMALSLIGLIGLIGYLVTEEKIIPSFYLPVMMFLISVGLFFLQRQLSQNTKYFIYTNVFLTIKIFSLILGYAASNYFVVRELSAVLLGLELAPNEEIPLATLFYIATFSIPVLYIFFGLKDKDRIFFWIGCLTFALGFATIRYYHAILPIEVAFILAGIILFAIVYVSIRKIRNNTSGITFNEDKNLNPMAFDVVKAILINANVNTTTITANESPMEFGGGGFSGGGGGGSF
;
A
#
# COMPACT_ATOMS: atom_id res chain seq x y z
N MET A 1 -0.51 20.64 -5.15
CA MET A 1 0.94 20.96 -5.18
C MET A 1 1.65 20.07 -4.18
N LEU A 2 2.80 19.49 -4.55
CA LEU A 2 3.66 18.73 -3.61
C LEU A 2 4.27 19.69 -2.57
N ALA A 3 4.48 19.17 -1.35
CA ALA A 3 5.15 19.94 -0.30
C ALA A 3 6.67 20.07 -0.54
N SER A 4 7.29 19.00 -1.08
CA SER A 4 8.71 19.00 -1.43
C SER A 4 8.94 19.30 -2.90
N ASN A 5 10.15 19.76 -3.22
CA ASN A 5 10.54 19.95 -4.61
C ASN A 5 10.49 18.60 -5.35
N PHE A 6 9.72 18.54 -6.43
CA PHE A 6 9.54 17.34 -7.27
C PHE A 6 10.88 16.75 -7.69
N ILE A 7 11.83 17.60 -8.07
CA ILE A 7 13.18 17.19 -8.51
C ILE A 7 13.94 16.47 -7.38
N ASN A 8 13.84 16.96 -6.13
CA ASN A 8 14.57 16.35 -5.01
C ASN A 8 14.01 14.96 -4.65
N ILE A 9 12.68 14.79 -4.73
CA ILE A 9 12.05 13.47 -4.56
C ILE A 9 12.44 12.54 -5.70
N GLN A 10 12.44 13.04 -6.93
CA GLN A 10 12.85 12.29 -8.12
C GLN A 10 14.31 11.82 -7.98
N ASN A 11 15.19 12.70 -7.57
CA ASN A 11 16.60 12.40 -7.32
C ASN A 11 16.77 11.33 -6.22
N HIS A 12 15.92 11.38 -5.19
CA HIS A 12 15.95 10.37 -4.14
C HIS A 12 15.63 8.96 -4.70
N PHE A 13 14.54 8.81 -5.46
CA PHE A 13 14.20 7.53 -6.08
C PHE A 13 15.26 7.08 -7.10
N LEU A 14 15.88 8.03 -7.82
CA LEU A 14 17.00 7.72 -8.70
C LEU A 14 18.17 7.12 -7.93
N LEU A 15 18.59 7.76 -6.85
CA LEU A 15 19.72 7.29 -6.05
C LEU A 15 19.43 5.91 -5.42
N GLU A 16 18.20 5.70 -4.93
CA GLU A 16 17.79 4.39 -4.42
C GLU A 16 17.88 3.29 -5.48
N GLU A 17 17.50 3.59 -6.72
CA GLU A 17 17.60 2.63 -7.81
C GLU A 17 19.05 2.39 -8.24
N MET A 18 19.86 3.45 -8.27
CA MET A 18 21.29 3.32 -8.57
C MET A 18 22.03 2.52 -7.48
N GLU A 19 21.63 2.61 -6.21
CA GLU A 19 22.16 1.76 -5.13
C GLU A 19 21.81 0.27 -5.36
N LYS A 20 20.61 -0.02 -5.84
CA LYS A 20 20.23 -1.40 -6.22
C LYS A 20 21.03 -1.92 -7.40
N LEU A 21 21.29 -1.07 -8.40
CA LEU A 21 22.10 -1.44 -9.55
C LEU A 21 23.59 -1.62 -9.19
N GLU A 22 24.10 -0.82 -8.25
CA GLU A 22 25.46 -1.01 -7.70
C GLU A 22 25.57 -2.34 -6.95
N ALA A 23 24.57 -2.69 -6.13
CA ALA A 23 24.53 -3.97 -5.44
C ALA A 23 24.46 -5.19 -6.38
N GLN A 24 24.10 -4.99 -7.64
CA GLN A 24 24.08 -5.99 -8.71
C GLN A 24 25.28 -5.88 -9.68
N ASP A 25 26.29 -5.07 -9.34
CA ASP A 25 27.50 -4.83 -10.14
C ASP A 25 27.26 -4.19 -11.52
N PHE A 26 26.06 -3.61 -11.79
CA PHE A 26 25.81 -2.89 -13.05
C PHE A 26 26.39 -1.48 -13.06
N VAL A 27 26.57 -0.87 -11.89
CA VAL A 27 27.12 0.47 -11.72
C VAL A 27 28.29 0.41 -10.73
N SER A 28 29.38 1.11 -11.05
CA SER A 28 30.53 1.16 -10.16
C SER A 28 30.28 2.07 -8.96
N LYS A 29 30.94 1.80 -7.84
CA LYS A 29 30.89 2.67 -6.62
C LYS A 29 31.32 4.09 -6.93
N GLN A 30 32.21 4.30 -7.87
CA GLN A 30 32.68 5.62 -8.28
C GLN A 30 31.53 6.39 -8.96
N GLN A 31 30.83 5.79 -9.92
CA GLN A 31 29.69 6.40 -10.59
C GLN A 31 28.54 6.76 -9.63
N LEU A 32 28.25 5.86 -8.67
CA LEU A 32 27.26 6.15 -7.63
C LEU A 32 27.66 7.32 -6.76
N ASN A 33 28.95 7.41 -6.35
CA ASN A 33 29.43 8.54 -5.54
C ASN A 33 29.42 9.86 -6.31
N GLU A 34 29.77 9.86 -7.58
CA GLU A 34 29.69 11.06 -8.44
C GLU A 34 28.24 11.55 -8.55
N LEU A 35 27.27 10.65 -8.70
CA LEU A 35 25.85 10.98 -8.69
C LEU A 35 25.39 11.52 -7.33
N LYS A 36 25.81 10.91 -6.21
CA LYS A 36 25.48 11.40 -4.86
C LYS A 36 25.97 12.82 -4.60
N VAL A 37 27.14 13.17 -5.14
CA VAL A 37 27.71 14.51 -4.98
C VAL A 37 27.04 15.53 -5.90
N SER A 38 26.70 15.12 -7.12
CA SER A 38 26.13 16.03 -8.12
C SER A 38 24.63 16.28 -7.96
N THR A 39 23.91 15.42 -7.25
CA THR A 39 22.45 15.49 -7.11
C THR A 39 22.01 15.90 -5.71
N ILE A 40 21.17 16.94 -5.64
CA ILE A 40 20.50 17.32 -4.40
C ILE A 40 19.34 16.33 -4.20
N SER A 41 19.43 15.48 -3.19
CA SER A 41 18.38 14.54 -2.84
C SER A 41 17.75 14.87 -1.50
N THR A 42 16.65 14.21 -1.19
CA THR A 42 15.99 14.31 0.11
C THR A 42 16.79 13.55 1.18
N LYS A 43 16.74 14.06 2.43
CA LYS A 43 17.29 13.40 3.61
C LYS A 43 16.29 12.36 4.09
N THR A 44 16.63 11.09 3.98
CA THR A 44 15.77 9.97 4.37
C THR A 44 16.48 9.05 5.35
N ASN A 45 15.72 8.30 6.12
CA ASN A 45 16.24 7.19 6.91
C ASN A 45 15.88 5.85 6.24
N SER A 46 16.88 5.17 5.73
CA SER A 46 16.73 3.82 5.18
C SER A 46 16.56 2.76 6.27
N ASN A 47 17.05 3.02 7.48
CA ASN A 47 16.92 2.10 8.61
C ASN A 47 15.55 2.29 9.26
N PHE A 48 14.71 1.25 9.15
CA PHE A 48 13.36 1.22 9.70
C PHE A 48 13.31 1.46 11.22
N LEU A 49 14.26 0.91 11.99
CA LEU A 49 14.29 1.11 13.45
C LEU A 49 14.59 2.56 13.83
N ILE A 50 15.51 3.20 13.10
CA ILE A 50 15.83 4.62 13.33
C ILE A 50 14.63 5.49 12.97
N ARG A 51 13.94 5.19 11.87
CA ARG A 51 12.72 5.88 11.46
C ARG A 51 11.61 5.76 12.50
N ILE A 52 11.40 4.57 13.08
CA ILE A 52 10.46 4.38 14.20
C ILE A 52 10.90 5.22 15.41
N GLY A 53 12.19 5.24 15.75
CA GLY A 53 12.72 6.04 16.85
C GLY A 53 12.39 7.53 16.69
N PHE A 54 12.63 8.09 15.51
CA PHE A 54 12.26 9.49 15.21
C PHE A 54 10.76 9.72 15.19
N PHE A 55 9.98 8.76 14.71
CA PHE A 55 8.51 8.82 14.77
C PHE A 55 8.02 8.89 16.22
N LEU A 56 8.52 8.03 17.11
CA LEU A 56 8.16 8.04 18.53
C LEU A 56 8.60 9.34 19.21
N LEU A 57 9.79 9.83 18.89
CA LEU A 57 10.29 11.10 19.42
C LEU A 57 9.42 12.28 18.96
N GLY A 58 9.00 12.29 17.70
CA GLY A 58 8.07 13.30 17.18
C GLY A 58 6.72 13.28 17.92
N ASN A 59 6.14 12.09 18.10
CA ASN A 59 4.91 11.94 18.90
C ASN A 59 5.09 12.38 20.35
N PHE A 60 6.24 12.07 20.97
CA PHE A 60 6.55 12.51 22.32
C PHE A 60 6.63 14.03 22.43
N LEU A 61 7.28 14.70 21.47
CA LEU A 61 7.33 16.17 21.42
C LEU A 61 5.95 16.79 21.30
N ILE A 62 5.13 16.29 20.38
CA ILE A 62 3.76 16.76 20.18
C ILE A 62 2.93 16.55 21.45
N SER A 63 3.00 15.36 22.03
CA SER A 63 2.26 15.03 23.27
C SER A 63 2.70 15.90 24.46
N SER A 64 3.99 16.25 24.53
CA SER A 64 4.52 17.13 25.58
C SER A 64 3.96 18.55 25.45
N VAL A 65 3.91 19.08 24.22
CA VAL A 65 3.33 20.40 23.95
C VAL A 65 1.84 20.41 24.28
N LEU A 66 1.09 19.39 23.82
CA LEU A 66 -0.33 19.26 24.11
C LEU A 66 -0.60 19.08 25.60
N GLY A 67 0.18 18.27 26.31
CA GLY A 67 0.07 18.07 27.74
C GLY A 67 0.28 19.38 28.52
N PHE A 68 1.28 20.18 28.09
CA PHE A 68 1.50 21.50 28.66
C PHE A 68 0.28 22.43 28.44
N VAL A 69 -0.24 22.49 27.22
CA VAL A 69 -1.45 23.27 26.90
C VAL A 69 -2.66 22.77 27.69
N ALA A 70 -2.82 21.45 27.83
CA ALA A 70 -3.94 20.85 28.57
C ALA A 70 -3.97 21.26 30.05
N LEU A 71 -2.80 21.50 30.68
CA LEU A 71 -2.78 22.00 32.07
C LEU A 71 -3.45 23.34 32.23
N PHE A 72 -3.36 24.22 31.25
CA PHE A 72 -4.07 25.52 31.27
C PHE A 72 -5.53 25.39 30.89
N LEU A 73 -5.85 24.47 29.96
CA LEU A 73 -7.22 24.25 29.49
C LEU A 73 -8.11 23.53 30.50
N SER A 74 -7.52 22.72 31.37
CA SER A 74 -8.28 22.01 32.44
C SER A 74 -9.04 22.96 33.34
N VAL A 75 -8.67 24.23 33.39
CA VAL A 75 -9.36 25.29 34.17
C VAL A 75 -10.60 25.81 33.43
N LEU A 76 -10.63 25.77 32.10
CA LEU A 76 -11.69 26.40 31.28
C LEU A 76 -12.88 25.47 31.03
N ASN A 77 -12.65 24.16 31.00
CA ASN A 77 -13.65 23.08 30.82
C ASN A 77 -14.73 23.35 29.74
N ASP A 78 -14.38 24.10 28.70
CA ASP A 78 -15.23 24.39 27.54
C ASP A 78 -14.81 23.55 26.34
N GLN A 79 -15.75 22.75 25.83
CA GLN A 79 -15.54 21.86 24.71
C GLN A 79 -15.08 22.61 23.44
N ASN A 80 -15.63 23.81 23.20
CA ASN A 80 -15.24 24.60 22.03
C ASN A 80 -13.80 25.12 22.15
N VAL A 81 -13.36 25.50 23.34
CA VAL A 81 -11.98 25.92 23.60
C VAL A 81 -11.01 24.76 23.36
N ILE A 82 -11.36 23.57 23.83
CA ILE A 82 -10.58 22.35 23.58
C ILE A 82 -10.49 22.07 22.06
N ALA A 83 -11.61 22.15 21.34
CA ALA A 83 -11.66 21.95 19.89
C ALA A 83 -10.76 22.96 19.15
N ILE A 84 -10.81 24.24 19.54
CA ILE A 84 -9.94 25.29 18.96
C ILE A 84 -8.47 24.97 19.19
N CYS A 85 -8.09 24.47 20.37
CA CYS A 85 -6.70 24.09 20.66
C CYS A 85 -6.24 22.92 19.79
N PHE A 86 -7.09 21.92 19.54
CA PHE A 86 -6.76 20.85 18.59
C PHE A 86 -6.62 21.38 17.16
N LEU A 87 -7.42 22.37 16.74
CA LEU A 87 -7.21 23.03 15.44
C LEU A 87 -5.85 23.74 15.36
N PHE A 88 -5.47 24.47 16.41
CA PHE A 88 -4.14 25.10 16.45
C PHE A 88 -3.02 24.06 16.45
N ALA A 89 -3.19 22.94 17.13
CA ALA A 89 -2.24 21.83 17.10
C ALA A 89 -2.13 21.21 15.69
N ALA A 90 -3.25 21.05 14.98
CA ALA A 90 -3.26 20.59 13.59
C ALA A 90 -2.51 21.58 12.67
N ILE A 91 -2.80 22.89 12.78
CA ILE A 91 -2.09 23.93 12.02
C ILE A 91 -0.60 23.95 12.37
N GLY A 92 -0.24 23.85 13.64
CA GLY A 92 1.15 23.77 14.09
C GLY A 92 1.88 22.55 13.48
N SER A 93 1.20 21.41 13.41
CA SER A 93 1.73 20.19 12.78
C SER A 93 1.90 20.36 11.26
N ILE A 94 0.98 21.07 10.58
CA ILE A 94 1.13 21.41 9.15
C ILE A 94 2.39 22.27 8.96
N VAL A 95 2.53 23.34 9.74
CA VAL A 95 3.70 24.23 9.66
C VAL A 95 5.00 23.46 9.92
N ALA A 96 5.03 22.61 10.94
CA ALA A 96 6.19 21.78 11.24
C ALA A 96 6.54 20.84 10.09
N THR A 97 5.53 20.21 9.47
CA THR A 97 5.73 19.34 8.30
C THR A 97 6.29 20.13 7.12
N GLU A 98 5.71 21.29 6.78
CA GLU A 98 6.20 22.13 5.67
C GLU A 98 7.65 22.59 5.90
N LEU A 99 8.01 22.98 7.13
CA LEU A 99 9.38 23.36 7.47
C LEU A 99 10.38 22.20 7.34
N LEU A 100 9.96 20.96 7.65
CA LEU A 100 10.79 19.78 7.44
C LEU A 100 11.00 19.52 5.94
N TYR A 101 9.94 19.63 5.14
CA TYR A 101 10.02 19.42 3.68
C TYR A 101 10.85 20.50 2.99
N ASP A 102 10.78 21.76 3.44
CA ASP A 102 11.65 22.85 2.94
C ASP A 102 13.14 22.55 3.22
N LYS A 103 13.45 21.86 4.31
CA LYS A 103 14.81 21.40 4.64
C LYS A 103 15.18 20.06 3.98
N ASN A 104 14.37 19.58 3.03
CA ASN A 104 14.52 18.34 2.29
C ASN A 104 14.46 17.06 3.16
N TYR A 105 13.77 17.08 4.31
CA TYR A 105 13.46 15.85 5.03
C TYR A 105 12.28 15.14 4.35
N PHE A 106 12.42 13.85 4.11
CA PHE A 106 11.38 12.99 3.50
C PHE A 106 11.51 11.57 4.04
N ALA A 107 10.42 10.98 4.51
CA ALA A 107 10.42 9.64 5.11
C ALA A 107 11.50 9.47 6.21
N TYR A 108 11.69 10.49 7.01
CA TYR A 108 12.70 10.52 8.07
C TYR A 108 12.18 9.96 9.40
N GLY A 109 10.86 10.01 9.62
CA GLY A 109 10.16 9.58 10.83
C GLY A 109 9.48 10.73 11.57
N PHE A 110 10.13 11.87 11.73
CA PHE A 110 9.49 13.07 12.29
C PHE A 110 8.35 13.57 11.40
N ASP A 111 8.58 13.63 10.11
CA ASP A 111 7.57 13.99 9.11
C ASP A 111 6.35 13.06 9.19
N ASP A 112 6.57 11.75 9.30
CA ASP A 112 5.49 10.78 9.48
C ASP A 112 4.63 11.08 10.73
N SER A 113 5.29 11.42 11.86
CA SER A 113 4.62 11.77 13.11
C SER A 113 3.75 13.02 12.97
N PHE A 114 4.30 14.10 12.38
CA PHE A 114 3.56 15.34 12.20
C PHE A 114 2.41 15.19 11.22
N ILE A 115 2.59 14.47 10.09
CA ILE A 115 1.53 14.23 9.11
C ILE A 115 0.36 13.45 9.74
N LEU A 116 0.65 12.41 10.53
CA LEU A 116 -0.41 11.66 11.22
C LEU A 116 -1.10 12.51 12.30
N SER A 117 -0.35 13.38 12.99
CA SER A 117 -0.91 14.30 13.99
C SER A 117 -1.83 15.34 13.38
N ILE A 118 -1.54 15.84 12.16
CA ILE A 118 -2.45 16.74 11.43
C ILE A 118 -3.83 16.09 11.31
N MET A 119 -3.88 14.84 10.83
CA MET A 119 -5.14 14.13 10.61
C MET A 119 -5.89 13.88 11.94
N LEU A 120 -5.15 13.42 12.96
CA LEU A 120 -5.71 13.11 14.27
C LEU A 120 -6.33 14.36 14.90
N PHE A 121 -5.56 15.45 15.00
CA PHE A 121 -6.02 16.66 15.69
C PHE A 121 -7.14 17.36 14.96
N PHE A 122 -7.09 17.37 13.62
CA PHE A 122 -8.17 17.93 12.82
C PHE A 122 -9.47 17.14 13.01
N CYS A 123 -9.42 15.81 13.04
CA CYS A 123 -10.59 14.97 13.28
C CYS A 123 -11.13 15.11 14.70
N VAL A 124 -10.26 15.18 15.72
CA VAL A 124 -10.69 15.42 17.11
C VAL A 124 -11.37 16.78 17.22
N ALA A 125 -10.79 17.82 16.64
CA ALA A 125 -11.39 19.17 16.65
C ALA A 125 -12.78 19.17 16.00
N LEU A 126 -12.91 18.54 14.83
CA LEU A 126 -14.20 18.43 14.15
C LEU A 126 -15.21 17.62 14.95
N GLY A 127 -14.80 16.50 15.55
CA GLY A 127 -15.67 15.69 16.38
C GLY A 127 -16.21 16.44 17.62
N LEU A 128 -15.41 17.38 18.16
CA LEU A 128 -15.83 18.26 19.26
C LEU A 128 -16.75 19.38 18.80
N PHE A 129 -16.60 19.87 17.56
CA PHE A 129 -17.48 20.90 17.01
C PHE A 129 -18.79 20.35 16.44
N THR A 130 -18.73 19.13 15.87
CA THR A 130 -19.87 18.52 15.18
C THR A 130 -20.21 17.21 15.86
N GLU A 131 -21.44 17.01 16.27
CA GLU A 131 -21.88 15.72 16.79
C GLU A 131 -22.09 14.66 15.69
N SER A 132 -21.89 15.05 14.42
CA SER A 132 -22.12 14.19 13.27
C SER A 132 -20.89 13.36 12.91
N VAL A 133 -20.94 12.06 13.21
CA VAL A 133 -19.88 11.08 12.86
C VAL A 133 -19.67 11.01 11.35
N ILE A 134 -20.71 11.14 10.54
CA ILE A 134 -20.60 11.12 9.06
C ILE A 134 -19.69 12.24 8.58
N VAL A 135 -19.91 13.46 9.07
CA VAL A 135 -19.12 14.63 8.68
C VAL A 135 -17.65 14.42 9.04
N VAL A 136 -17.38 13.91 10.24
CA VAL A 136 -16.01 13.63 10.70
C VAL A 136 -15.36 12.57 9.82
N LEU A 137 -16.02 11.43 9.54
CA LEU A 137 -15.48 10.37 8.69
C LEU A 137 -15.26 10.83 7.25
N PHE A 138 -16.23 11.56 6.69
CA PHE A 138 -16.10 12.09 5.32
C PHE A 138 -14.91 13.03 5.18
N ILE A 139 -14.78 13.97 6.10
CA ILE A 139 -13.66 14.92 6.13
C ILE A 139 -12.33 14.19 6.39
N PHE A 140 -12.33 13.17 7.27
CA PHE A 140 -11.15 12.35 7.50
C PHE A 140 -10.66 11.68 6.23
N VAL A 141 -11.54 11.06 5.44
CA VAL A 141 -11.20 10.41 4.16
C VAL A 141 -10.61 11.43 3.19
N LEU A 142 -11.27 12.57 3.01
CA LEU A 142 -10.78 13.62 2.11
C LEU A 142 -9.43 14.17 2.55
N PHE A 143 -9.31 14.49 3.84
CA PHE A 143 -8.10 15.12 4.36
C PHE A 143 -6.90 14.16 4.34
N SER A 144 -7.11 12.89 4.71
CA SER A 144 -6.09 11.84 4.63
C SER A 144 -5.63 11.59 3.19
N SER A 145 -6.57 11.60 2.23
CA SER A 145 -6.23 11.52 0.79
C SER A 145 -5.41 12.72 0.34
N CYS A 146 -5.78 13.94 0.76
CA CYS A 146 -5.04 15.15 0.45
C CYS A 146 -3.61 15.11 1.02
N CYS A 147 -3.45 14.67 2.28
CA CYS A 147 -2.13 14.47 2.90
C CYS A 147 -1.30 13.42 2.15
N ALA A 148 -1.92 12.30 1.76
CA ALA A 148 -1.25 11.26 0.99
C ALA A 148 -0.71 11.78 -0.36
N ILE A 149 -1.48 12.63 -1.05
CA ILE A 149 -1.08 13.22 -2.33
C ILE A 149 -0.05 14.33 -2.12
N ARG A 150 -0.25 15.23 -1.15
CA ARG A 150 0.64 16.37 -0.93
C ARG A 150 2.04 15.96 -0.46
N TYR A 151 2.10 14.99 0.46
CA TYR A 151 3.33 14.55 1.12
C TYR A 151 3.88 13.22 0.57
N VAL A 152 3.21 12.63 -0.44
CA VAL A 152 3.56 11.27 -0.95
C VAL A 152 3.58 10.24 0.20
N HIS A 153 2.63 10.36 1.14
CA HIS A 153 2.65 9.64 2.40
C HIS A 153 1.78 8.39 2.37
N VAL A 154 2.42 7.22 2.38
CA VAL A 154 1.78 5.90 2.30
C VAL A 154 0.82 5.63 3.47
N PRO A 155 1.19 5.86 4.76
CA PRO A 155 0.27 5.64 5.87
C PRO A 155 -1.01 6.47 5.79
N SER A 156 -0.94 7.73 5.31
CA SER A 156 -2.13 8.56 5.13
C SER A 156 -3.09 7.97 4.09
N MET A 157 -2.56 7.37 3.01
CA MET A 157 -3.42 6.69 2.04
C MET A 157 -4.08 5.45 2.64
N ALA A 158 -3.34 4.64 3.39
CA ALA A 158 -3.91 3.49 4.08
C ALA A 158 -5.04 3.89 5.04
N LEU A 159 -4.84 4.95 5.83
CA LEU A 159 -5.86 5.48 6.74
C LEU A 159 -7.08 6.03 5.99
N SER A 160 -6.88 6.70 4.85
CA SER A 160 -7.97 7.16 3.99
C SER A 160 -8.84 5.98 3.49
N LEU A 161 -8.20 4.90 3.04
CA LEU A 161 -8.91 3.71 2.57
C LEU A 161 -9.66 2.98 3.69
N ILE A 162 -9.08 2.91 4.90
CA ILE A 162 -9.75 2.38 6.09
C ILE A 162 -10.92 3.28 6.48
N GLY A 163 -10.71 4.59 6.47
CA GLY A 163 -11.76 5.58 6.74
C GLY A 163 -12.92 5.48 5.75
N LEU A 164 -12.64 5.20 4.48
CA LEU A 164 -13.67 4.98 3.46
C LEU A 164 -14.54 3.77 3.78
N ILE A 165 -13.93 2.64 4.21
CA ILE A 165 -14.71 1.47 4.67
C ILE A 165 -15.54 1.84 5.90
N GLY A 166 -14.94 2.54 6.87
CA GLY A 166 -15.64 2.99 8.08
C GLY A 166 -16.83 3.88 7.77
N LEU A 167 -16.67 4.83 6.84
CA LEU A 167 -17.75 5.72 6.39
C LEU A 167 -18.91 4.93 5.79
N ILE A 168 -18.61 4.00 4.88
CA ILE A 168 -19.65 3.18 4.22
C ILE A 168 -20.31 2.26 5.25
N GLY A 169 -19.53 1.64 6.14
CA GLY A 169 -20.05 0.82 7.22
C GLY A 169 -21.04 1.62 8.09
N TYR A 170 -20.66 2.83 8.52
CA TYR A 170 -21.50 3.70 9.31
C TYR A 170 -22.81 4.10 8.62
N LEU A 171 -22.75 4.44 7.32
CA LEU A 171 -23.93 4.77 6.50
C LEU A 171 -24.91 3.60 6.38
N VAL A 172 -24.41 2.37 6.45
CA VAL A 172 -25.23 1.16 6.35
C VAL A 172 -25.81 0.76 7.72
N THR A 173 -25.00 0.82 8.78
CA THR A 173 -25.39 0.28 10.11
C THR A 173 -26.17 1.26 10.95
N GLU A 174 -25.68 2.49 11.08
CA GLU A 174 -26.28 3.50 11.98
C GLU A 174 -27.34 4.32 11.24
N GLU A 175 -27.00 4.89 10.10
CA GLU A 175 -27.91 5.74 9.36
C GLU A 175 -28.96 4.95 8.55
N LYS A 176 -28.69 3.67 8.28
CA LYS A 176 -29.60 2.78 7.53
C LYS A 176 -30.04 3.35 6.17
N ILE A 177 -29.23 4.25 5.59
CA ILE A 177 -29.52 4.86 4.27
C ILE A 177 -29.48 3.78 3.19
N ILE A 178 -28.63 2.79 3.35
CA ILE A 178 -28.43 1.69 2.42
C ILE A 178 -28.79 0.39 3.14
N PRO A 179 -29.66 -0.44 2.55
CA PRO A 179 -29.93 -1.75 3.14
C PRO A 179 -28.66 -2.57 3.29
N SER A 180 -28.45 -3.14 4.44
CA SER A 180 -27.24 -3.92 4.80
C SER A 180 -26.95 -5.08 3.86
N PHE A 181 -27.99 -5.64 3.22
CA PHE A 181 -27.86 -6.68 2.20
C PHE A 181 -26.93 -6.26 1.04
N TYR A 182 -26.89 -4.98 0.68
CA TYR A 182 -26.05 -4.48 -0.44
C TYR A 182 -24.60 -4.20 -0.01
N LEU A 183 -24.27 -4.24 1.27
CA LEU A 183 -22.93 -3.90 1.77
C LEU A 183 -21.81 -4.72 1.10
N PRO A 184 -21.88 -6.07 1.01
CA PRO A 184 -20.83 -6.85 0.36
C PRO A 184 -20.66 -6.48 -1.12
N VAL A 185 -21.77 -6.29 -1.83
CA VAL A 185 -21.75 -5.93 -3.26
C VAL A 185 -21.13 -4.54 -3.46
N MET A 186 -21.51 -3.57 -2.64
CA MET A 186 -20.93 -2.22 -2.69
C MET A 186 -19.43 -2.24 -2.40
N MET A 187 -19.00 -2.94 -1.35
CA MET A 187 -17.57 -3.06 -1.02
C MET A 187 -16.78 -3.72 -2.14
N PHE A 188 -17.37 -4.74 -2.78
CA PHE A 188 -16.77 -5.38 -3.95
C PHE A 188 -16.64 -4.42 -5.13
N LEU A 189 -17.69 -3.66 -5.46
CA LEU A 189 -17.66 -2.67 -6.54
C LEU A 189 -16.64 -1.56 -6.28
N ILE A 190 -16.55 -1.08 -5.04
CA ILE A 190 -15.54 -0.09 -4.63
C ILE A 190 -14.13 -0.66 -4.79
N SER A 191 -13.90 -1.90 -4.36
CA SER A 191 -12.63 -2.60 -4.53
C SER A 191 -12.22 -2.64 -6.01
N VAL A 192 -13.14 -3.05 -6.88
CA VAL A 192 -12.92 -3.10 -8.34
C VAL A 192 -12.63 -1.69 -8.88
N GLY A 193 -13.40 -0.69 -8.47
CA GLY A 193 -13.20 0.71 -8.85
C GLY A 193 -11.82 1.24 -8.43
N LEU A 194 -11.41 1.01 -7.19
CA LEU A 194 -10.08 1.38 -6.68
C LEU A 194 -8.96 0.69 -7.45
N PHE A 195 -9.13 -0.59 -7.76
CA PHE A 195 -8.16 -1.35 -8.54
C PHE A 195 -7.97 -0.77 -9.96
N PHE A 196 -9.06 -0.48 -10.68
CA PHE A 196 -8.97 0.11 -12.01
C PHE A 196 -8.43 1.54 -11.98
N LEU A 197 -8.84 2.35 -11.01
CA LEU A 197 -8.32 3.70 -10.80
C LEU A 197 -6.80 3.68 -10.60
N GLN A 198 -6.33 2.83 -9.68
CA GLN A 198 -4.91 2.66 -9.43
C GLN A 198 -4.16 2.20 -10.69
N ARG A 199 -4.71 1.21 -11.42
CA ARG A 199 -4.09 0.69 -12.64
C ARG A 199 -3.95 1.78 -13.71
N GLN A 200 -4.97 2.60 -13.91
CA GLN A 200 -4.95 3.71 -14.87
C GLN A 200 -3.94 4.79 -14.47
N LEU A 201 -3.90 5.16 -13.19
CA LEU A 201 -2.98 6.18 -12.70
C LEU A 201 -1.52 5.70 -12.71
N SER A 202 -1.27 4.46 -12.36
CA SER A 202 0.09 3.88 -12.30
C SER A 202 0.74 3.70 -13.68
N GLN A 203 -0.04 3.65 -14.77
CA GLN A 203 0.49 3.58 -16.13
C GLN A 203 1.06 4.92 -16.63
N ASN A 204 0.75 6.02 -15.95
CA ASN A 204 1.24 7.33 -16.37
C ASN A 204 2.57 7.64 -15.67
N THR A 205 3.62 7.77 -16.45
CA THR A 205 4.99 8.06 -15.99
C THR A 205 5.11 9.37 -15.18
N LYS A 206 4.15 10.31 -15.34
CA LYS A 206 4.12 11.54 -14.55
C LYS A 206 3.90 11.31 -13.06
N TYR A 207 3.28 10.18 -12.71
CA TYR A 207 2.91 9.86 -11.32
C TYR A 207 3.84 8.83 -10.67
N PHE A 208 5.04 8.60 -11.23
CA PHE A 208 5.96 7.58 -10.72
C PHE A 208 6.34 7.75 -9.24
N ILE A 209 6.40 9.01 -8.74
CA ILE A 209 6.68 9.27 -7.32
C ILE A 209 5.62 8.70 -6.38
N TYR A 210 4.40 8.47 -6.87
CA TYR A 210 3.27 7.89 -6.11
C TYR A 210 3.23 6.36 -6.18
N THR A 211 4.26 5.71 -6.70
CA THR A 211 4.29 4.24 -6.87
C THR A 211 3.92 3.50 -5.60
N ASN A 212 4.49 3.87 -4.45
CA ASN A 212 4.20 3.22 -3.17
C ASN A 212 2.77 3.51 -2.68
N VAL A 213 2.22 4.69 -2.99
CA VAL A 213 0.82 5.04 -2.71
C VAL A 213 -0.12 4.19 -3.57
N PHE A 214 0.17 4.05 -4.86
CA PHE A 214 -0.61 3.19 -5.75
C PHE A 214 -0.51 1.72 -5.38
N LEU A 215 0.67 1.28 -4.94
CA LEU A 215 0.87 -0.06 -4.41
C LEU A 215 -0.06 -0.35 -3.22
N THR A 216 -0.17 0.61 -2.30
CA THR A 216 -1.07 0.52 -1.15
C THR A 216 -2.53 0.41 -1.58
N ILE A 217 -2.97 1.24 -2.54
CA ILE A 217 -4.34 1.16 -3.08
C ILE A 217 -4.58 -0.21 -3.73
N LYS A 218 -3.59 -0.73 -4.47
CA LYS A 218 -3.67 -2.05 -5.10
C LYS A 218 -3.83 -3.17 -4.09
N ILE A 219 -2.95 -3.24 -3.08
CA ILE A 219 -3.00 -4.25 -2.02
C ILE A 219 -4.35 -4.18 -1.31
N PHE A 220 -4.75 -2.98 -0.92
CA PHE A 220 -6.00 -2.75 -0.22
C PHE A 220 -7.22 -3.15 -1.05
N SER A 221 -7.25 -2.80 -2.34
CA SER A 221 -8.35 -3.18 -3.23
C SER A 221 -8.47 -4.69 -3.38
N LEU A 222 -7.36 -5.42 -3.54
CA LEU A 222 -7.39 -6.89 -3.64
C LEU A 222 -7.88 -7.54 -2.34
N ILE A 223 -7.41 -7.06 -1.19
CA ILE A 223 -7.84 -7.58 0.12
C ILE A 223 -9.33 -7.28 0.34
N LEU A 224 -9.77 -6.04 0.06
CA LEU A 224 -11.17 -5.64 0.21
C LEU A 224 -12.09 -6.44 -0.72
N GLY A 225 -11.68 -6.64 -1.98
CA GLY A 225 -12.45 -7.41 -2.95
C GLY A 225 -12.66 -8.86 -2.52
N TYR A 226 -11.62 -9.47 -1.97
CA TYR A 226 -11.73 -10.81 -1.39
C TYR A 226 -12.59 -10.81 -0.12
N ALA A 227 -12.35 -9.89 0.81
CA ALA A 227 -13.12 -9.81 2.06
C ALA A 227 -14.62 -9.65 1.80
N ALA A 228 -14.99 -8.78 0.83
CA ALA A 228 -16.37 -8.54 0.43
C ALA A 228 -17.06 -9.74 -0.26
N SER A 229 -16.28 -10.71 -0.71
CA SER A 229 -16.77 -11.91 -1.41
C SER A 229 -16.56 -13.22 -0.66
N ASN A 230 -15.80 -13.19 0.42
CA ASN A 230 -15.56 -14.37 1.24
C ASN A 230 -16.76 -14.68 2.13
N TYR A 231 -17.27 -15.93 2.08
CA TYR A 231 -18.46 -16.36 2.83
C TYR A 231 -18.34 -16.13 4.34
N PHE A 232 -17.17 -16.44 4.94
CA PHE A 232 -16.94 -16.24 6.37
C PHE A 232 -17.08 -14.77 6.74
N VAL A 233 -16.39 -13.88 6.01
CA VAL A 233 -16.41 -12.45 6.29
C VAL A 233 -17.82 -11.87 6.14
N VAL A 234 -18.51 -12.23 5.06
CA VAL A 234 -19.86 -11.74 4.79
C VAL A 234 -20.85 -12.23 5.85
N ARG A 235 -20.78 -13.50 6.25
CA ARG A 235 -21.69 -14.08 7.25
C ARG A 235 -21.45 -13.47 8.64
N GLU A 236 -20.21 -13.51 9.11
CA GLU A 236 -19.88 -13.00 10.45
C GLU A 236 -20.09 -11.49 10.56
N LEU A 237 -19.68 -10.76 9.53
CA LEU A 237 -19.90 -9.31 9.49
C LEU A 237 -21.40 -8.97 9.46
N SER A 238 -22.20 -9.70 8.70
CA SER A 238 -23.66 -9.53 8.68
C SER A 238 -24.28 -9.84 10.03
N ALA A 239 -23.84 -10.91 10.71
CA ALA A 239 -24.32 -11.24 12.06
C ALA A 239 -24.01 -10.11 13.06
N VAL A 240 -22.77 -9.62 13.07
CA VAL A 240 -22.34 -8.54 13.99
C VAL A 240 -23.05 -7.21 13.68
N LEU A 241 -23.09 -6.81 12.39
CA LEU A 241 -23.65 -5.51 11.99
C LEU A 241 -25.19 -5.44 12.09
N LEU A 242 -25.86 -6.59 11.88
CA LEU A 242 -27.33 -6.64 11.90
C LEU A 242 -27.90 -7.12 13.25
N GLY A 243 -27.02 -7.52 14.18
CA GLY A 243 -27.44 -8.12 15.44
C GLY A 243 -28.24 -9.42 15.24
N LEU A 244 -28.00 -10.11 14.11
CA LEU A 244 -28.68 -11.36 13.80
C LEU A 244 -27.93 -12.51 14.49
N GLU A 245 -28.58 -13.19 15.41
CA GLU A 245 -28.12 -14.48 15.92
C GLU A 245 -28.46 -15.56 14.86
N LEU A 246 -27.59 -15.70 13.85
CA LEU A 246 -27.72 -16.76 12.86
C LEU A 246 -27.45 -18.10 13.52
N ALA A 247 -28.43 -19.00 13.50
CA ALA A 247 -28.22 -20.37 13.96
C ALA A 247 -27.08 -21.04 13.16
N PRO A 248 -26.36 -22.02 13.74
CA PRO A 248 -25.23 -22.67 13.06
C PRO A 248 -25.56 -23.25 11.67
N ASN A 249 -26.82 -23.62 11.45
CA ASN A 249 -27.31 -24.20 10.20
C ASN A 249 -28.08 -23.21 9.31
N GLU A 250 -28.15 -21.96 9.70
CA GLU A 250 -28.84 -20.94 8.92
C GLU A 250 -27.87 -20.28 7.94
N GLU A 251 -28.22 -20.31 6.65
CA GLU A 251 -27.38 -19.74 5.60
C GLU A 251 -27.83 -18.31 5.26
N ILE A 252 -26.84 -17.48 4.91
CA ILE A 252 -27.12 -16.14 4.42
C ILE A 252 -27.72 -16.19 3.00
N PRO A 253 -28.49 -15.18 2.58
CA PRO A 253 -28.95 -15.07 1.19
C PRO A 253 -27.74 -15.12 0.22
N LEU A 254 -27.90 -15.87 -0.88
CA LEU A 254 -26.81 -16.06 -1.87
C LEU A 254 -25.56 -16.79 -1.34
N ALA A 255 -25.67 -17.60 -0.28
CA ALA A 255 -24.56 -18.36 0.30
C ALA A 255 -23.73 -19.10 -0.76
N THR A 256 -24.38 -19.81 -1.69
CA THR A 256 -23.71 -20.54 -2.77
C THR A 256 -22.79 -19.64 -3.62
N LEU A 257 -23.25 -18.42 -3.92
CA LEU A 257 -22.46 -17.44 -4.70
C LEU A 257 -21.20 -17.04 -3.92
N PHE A 258 -21.32 -16.76 -2.62
CA PHE A 258 -20.17 -16.43 -1.77
C PHE A 258 -19.21 -17.60 -1.60
N TYR A 259 -19.70 -18.84 -1.52
CA TYR A 259 -18.83 -20.03 -1.50
C TYR A 259 -18.03 -20.16 -2.81
N ILE A 260 -18.70 -20.00 -3.96
CA ILE A 260 -18.01 -20.01 -5.25
C ILE A 260 -16.98 -18.87 -5.34
N ALA A 261 -17.35 -17.65 -4.93
CA ALA A 261 -16.47 -16.50 -4.95
C ALA A 261 -15.24 -16.67 -4.01
N THR A 262 -15.43 -17.29 -2.84
CA THR A 262 -14.35 -17.59 -1.87
C THR A 262 -13.18 -18.36 -2.49
N PHE A 263 -13.44 -19.21 -3.50
CA PHE A 263 -12.38 -19.95 -4.22
C PHE A 263 -12.03 -19.39 -5.57
N SER A 264 -13.00 -18.86 -6.31
CA SER A 264 -12.77 -18.35 -7.67
C SER A 264 -11.88 -17.11 -7.67
N ILE A 265 -12.07 -16.19 -6.72
CA ILE A 265 -11.30 -14.95 -6.66
C ILE A 265 -9.82 -15.19 -6.36
N PRO A 266 -9.43 -16.00 -5.35
CA PRO A 266 -8.02 -16.34 -5.15
C PRO A 266 -7.38 -17.04 -6.35
N VAL A 267 -8.09 -17.95 -7.00
CA VAL A 267 -7.59 -18.62 -8.22
C VAL A 267 -7.34 -17.60 -9.33
N LEU A 268 -8.26 -16.65 -9.53
CA LEU A 268 -8.05 -15.55 -10.48
C LEU A 268 -6.86 -14.68 -10.11
N TYR A 269 -6.66 -14.36 -8.82
CA TYR A 269 -5.50 -13.60 -8.37
C TYR A 269 -4.19 -14.34 -8.65
N ILE A 270 -4.13 -15.63 -8.34
CA ILE A 270 -2.95 -16.46 -8.66
C ILE A 270 -2.72 -16.52 -10.17
N PHE A 271 -3.79 -16.72 -10.96
CA PHE A 271 -3.69 -16.78 -12.42
C PHE A 271 -3.16 -15.45 -13.01
N PHE A 272 -3.72 -14.29 -12.63
CA PHE A 272 -3.22 -13.00 -13.09
C PHE A 272 -1.84 -12.69 -12.55
N GLY A 273 -1.53 -13.06 -11.31
CA GLY A 273 -0.20 -12.94 -10.73
C GLY A 273 0.87 -13.68 -11.53
N LEU A 274 0.57 -14.90 -11.98
CA LEU A 274 1.47 -15.69 -12.82
C LEU A 274 1.54 -15.17 -14.25
N LYS A 275 0.40 -14.78 -14.83
CA LYS A 275 0.30 -14.30 -16.21
C LYS A 275 1.03 -12.96 -16.40
N ASP A 276 0.76 -12.00 -15.51
CA ASP A 276 1.31 -10.64 -15.58
C ASP A 276 2.65 -10.54 -14.81
N LYS A 277 3.14 -11.66 -14.24
CA LYS A 277 4.34 -11.75 -13.40
C LYS A 277 4.32 -10.78 -12.22
N ASP A 278 3.13 -10.57 -11.66
CA ASP A 278 2.90 -9.63 -10.58
C ASP A 278 2.94 -10.37 -9.23
N ARG A 279 4.03 -10.18 -8.50
CA ARG A 279 4.28 -10.84 -7.21
C ARG A 279 3.20 -10.55 -6.17
N ILE A 280 2.61 -9.34 -6.19
CA ILE A 280 1.60 -8.93 -5.21
C ILE A 280 0.30 -9.68 -5.43
N PHE A 281 -0.16 -9.74 -6.67
CA PHE A 281 -1.31 -10.58 -7.03
C PHE A 281 -1.11 -12.02 -6.61
N PHE A 282 0.09 -12.56 -6.86
CA PHE A 282 0.41 -13.94 -6.53
C PHE A 282 0.38 -14.20 -5.02
N TRP A 283 1.07 -13.35 -4.22
CA TRP A 283 1.11 -13.53 -2.77
C TRP A 283 -0.25 -13.33 -2.11
N ILE A 284 -1.01 -12.29 -2.53
CA ILE A 284 -2.37 -12.07 -2.02
C ILE A 284 -3.27 -13.24 -2.44
N GLY A 285 -3.13 -13.73 -3.68
CA GLY A 285 -3.86 -14.90 -4.15
C GLY A 285 -3.59 -16.16 -3.31
N CYS A 286 -2.33 -16.45 -3.00
CA CYS A 286 -1.97 -17.58 -2.13
C CYS A 286 -2.52 -17.41 -0.72
N LEU A 287 -2.40 -16.21 -0.13
CA LEU A 287 -2.93 -15.93 1.20
C LEU A 287 -4.45 -16.08 1.26
N THR A 288 -5.15 -15.47 0.30
CA THR A 288 -6.62 -15.52 0.24
C THR A 288 -7.13 -16.95 -0.09
N PHE A 289 -6.37 -17.72 -0.86
CA PHE A 289 -6.67 -19.13 -1.11
C PHE A 289 -6.59 -19.96 0.17
N ALA A 290 -5.55 -19.76 0.98
CA ALA A 290 -5.42 -20.39 2.30
C ALA A 290 -6.58 -20.00 3.24
N LEU A 291 -6.98 -18.72 3.24
CA LEU A 291 -8.15 -18.26 3.99
C LEU A 291 -9.46 -18.87 3.50
N GLY A 292 -9.60 -19.17 2.20
CA GLY A 292 -10.73 -19.88 1.63
C GLY A 292 -10.87 -21.29 2.23
N PHE A 293 -9.76 -22.02 2.38
CA PHE A 293 -9.78 -23.32 3.07
C PHE A 293 -10.13 -23.19 4.55
N ALA A 294 -9.63 -22.17 5.24
CA ALA A 294 -9.99 -21.89 6.62
C ALA A 294 -11.49 -21.63 6.77
N THR A 295 -12.11 -20.92 5.83
CA THR A 295 -13.55 -20.65 5.77
C THR A 295 -14.36 -21.95 5.70
N ILE A 296 -14.05 -22.84 4.74
CA ILE A 296 -14.76 -24.12 4.64
C ILE A 296 -14.62 -24.94 5.91
N ARG A 297 -13.40 -25.01 6.43
CA ARG A 297 -13.15 -25.79 7.62
C ARG A 297 -13.91 -25.27 8.83
N TYR A 298 -14.07 -23.97 8.97
CA TYR A 298 -14.81 -23.36 10.08
C TYR A 298 -16.28 -23.79 10.10
N TYR A 299 -16.93 -23.84 8.93
CA TYR A 299 -18.35 -24.20 8.83
C TYR A 299 -18.58 -25.69 8.60
N HIS A 300 -17.65 -26.37 7.94
CA HIS A 300 -17.77 -27.77 7.54
C HIS A 300 -16.55 -28.54 8.02
N ALA A 301 -16.59 -29.03 9.27
CA ALA A 301 -15.53 -29.86 9.85
C ALA A 301 -15.54 -31.29 9.26
N ILE A 302 -15.35 -31.40 7.93
CA ILE A 302 -15.51 -32.64 7.16
C ILE A 302 -14.42 -33.68 7.51
N LEU A 303 -13.21 -33.22 7.87
CA LEU A 303 -12.06 -34.08 8.13
C LEU A 303 -11.32 -33.68 9.42
N PRO A 304 -10.69 -34.61 10.14
CA PRO A 304 -9.74 -34.28 11.19
C PRO A 304 -8.63 -33.34 10.67
N ILE A 305 -8.10 -32.45 11.55
CA ILE A 305 -7.18 -31.38 11.12
C ILE A 305 -5.91 -31.96 10.50
N GLU A 306 -5.42 -33.09 11.03
CA GLU A 306 -4.20 -33.74 10.58
C GLU A 306 -4.37 -34.30 9.17
N VAL A 307 -5.49 -34.92 8.88
CA VAL A 307 -5.82 -35.49 7.56
C VAL A 307 -6.01 -34.37 6.53
N ALA A 308 -6.68 -33.29 6.92
CA ALA A 308 -6.88 -32.13 6.04
C ALA A 308 -5.56 -31.49 5.61
N PHE A 309 -4.59 -31.31 6.54
CA PHE A 309 -3.26 -30.77 6.22
C PHE A 309 -2.44 -31.73 5.35
N ILE A 310 -2.48 -33.03 5.61
CA ILE A 310 -1.78 -34.02 4.79
C ILE A 310 -2.33 -34.01 3.35
N LEU A 311 -3.65 -34.01 3.19
CA LEU A 311 -4.28 -33.97 1.86
C LEU A 311 -3.98 -32.65 1.14
N ALA A 312 -4.07 -31.51 1.85
CA ALA A 312 -3.72 -30.21 1.27
C ALA A 312 -2.25 -30.17 0.82
N GLY A 313 -1.32 -30.72 1.61
CA GLY A 313 0.09 -30.84 1.26
C GLY A 313 0.31 -31.70 0.01
N ILE A 314 -0.33 -32.87 -0.06
CA ILE A 314 -0.24 -33.78 -1.22
C ILE A 314 -0.78 -33.11 -2.49
N ILE A 315 -1.96 -32.47 -2.40
CA ILE A 315 -2.58 -31.75 -3.52
C ILE A 315 -1.68 -30.61 -3.98
N LEU A 316 -1.16 -29.81 -3.05
CA LEU A 316 -0.23 -28.70 -3.37
C LEU A 316 1.02 -29.21 -4.07
N PHE A 317 1.64 -30.28 -3.53
CA PHE A 317 2.81 -30.90 -4.14
C PHE A 317 2.52 -31.41 -5.55
N ALA A 318 1.38 -32.08 -5.76
CA ALA A 318 0.98 -32.58 -7.07
C ALA A 318 0.76 -31.42 -8.07
N ILE A 319 0.09 -30.34 -7.65
CA ILE A 319 -0.13 -29.15 -8.48
C ILE A 319 1.22 -28.52 -8.87
N VAL A 320 2.12 -28.32 -7.91
CA VAL A 320 3.45 -27.74 -8.16
C VAL A 320 4.25 -28.63 -9.10
N TYR A 321 4.29 -29.95 -8.85
CA TYR A 321 5.02 -30.90 -9.69
C TYR A 321 4.52 -30.91 -11.15
N VAL A 322 3.21 -30.97 -11.35
CA VAL A 322 2.59 -30.94 -12.68
C VAL A 322 2.85 -29.58 -13.37
N SER A 323 2.72 -28.48 -12.61
CA SER A 323 2.97 -27.13 -13.11
C SER A 323 4.43 -26.97 -13.58
N ILE A 324 5.38 -27.37 -12.75
CA ILE A 324 6.82 -27.33 -13.10
C ILE A 324 7.09 -28.13 -14.38
N ARG A 325 6.58 -29.35 -14.43
CA ARG A 325 6.77 -30.22 -15.60
C ARG A 325 6.17 -29.66 -16.88
N LYS A 326 4.99 -29.02 -16.78
CA LYS A 326 4.29 -28.42 -17.93
C LYS A 326 4.92 -27.12 -18.39
N ILE A 327 5.43 -26.29 -17.45
CA ILE A 327 5.94 -24.95 -17.75
C ILE A 327 7.42 -24.98 -18.15
N ARG A 328 8.17 -26.01 -17.79
CA ARG A 328 9.63 -26.14 -17.97
C ARG A 328 10.10 -25.80 -19.38
N ASN A 329 9.34 -26.15 -20.39
CA ASN A 329 9.70 -25.98 -21.79
C ASN A 329 8.98 -24.82 -22.50
N ASN A 330 8.18 -24.04 -21.76
CA ASN A 330 7.43 -22.94 -22.36
C ASN A 330 8.35 -21.76 -22.63
N THR A 331 8.30 -21.24 -23.85
CA THR A 331 9.02 -20.03 -24.28
C THR A 331 8.16 -18.77 -24.28
N SER A 332 6.81 -18.94 -24.25
CA SER A 332 5.83 -17.84 -24.23
C SER A 332 4.72 -18.09 -23.20
N GLY A 333 4.13 -17.05 -22.70
CA GLY A 333 3.09 -17.12 -21.65
C GLY A 333 3.69 -17.30 -20.27
N ILE A 334 3.19 -18.28 -19.49
CA ILE A 334 3.77 -18.64 -18.19
C ILE A 334 5.05 -19.44 -18.43
N THR A 335 6.20 -18.86 -18.11
CA THR A 335 7.54 -19.42 -18.34
C THR A 335 8.38 -19.35 -17.06
N PHE A 336 9.40 -20.20 -16.97
CA PHE A 336 10.46 -20.12 -15.95
C PHE A 336 11.57 -19.12 -16.28
N ASN A 337 11.56 -18.54 -17.48
CA ASN A 337 12.55 -17.53 -17.83
C ASN A 337 12.43 -16.36 -16.87
N GLU A 338 13.56 -15.87 -16.40
CA GLU A 338 13.65 -14.68 -15.58
C GLU A 338 12.94 -13.52 -16.26
N ASP A 339 12.27 -12.72 -15.43
CA ASP A 339 11.62 -11.52 -15.94
C ASP A 339 12.71 -10.56 -16.40
N LYS A 340 12.78 -10.30 -17.68
CA LYS A 340 13.77 -9.36 -18.26
C LYS A 340 13.60 -7.94 -17.72
N ASN A 341 12.43 -7.66 -17.09
CA ASN A 341 12.11 -6.39 -16.42
C ASN A 341 11.80 -6.65 -14.95
N LEU A 342 12.81 -6.94 -14.15
CA LEU A 342 12.69 -7.07 -12.69
C LEU A 342 12.06 -5.82 -12.04
N ASN A 343 12.15 -4.67 -12.70
CA ASN A 343 11.50 -3.42 -12.30
C ASN A 343 11.18 -2.59 -13.56
N PRO A 344 10.02 -2.78 -14.22
CA PRO A 344 9.65 -1.95 -15.37
C PRO A 344 9.63 -0.44 -15.02
N MET A 345 9.39 -0.09 -13.76
CA MET A 345 9.48 1.29 -13.28
C MET A 345 10.90 1.84 -13.19
N ALA A 346 11.89 1.02 -12.83
CA ALA A 346 13.29 1.47 -12.81
C ALA A 346 13.75 1.90 -14.21
N PHE A 347 13.34 1.14 -15.22
CA PHE A 347 13.67 1.48 -16.62
C PHE A 347 12.96 2.75 -17.09
N ASP A 348 11.70 2.95 -16.69
CA ASP A 348 10.94 4.16 -17.03
C ASP A 348 11.45 5.38 -16.26
N VAL A 349 11.85 5.23 -15.00
CA VAL A 349 12.49 6.29 -14.19
C VAL A 349 13.84 6.68 -14.79
N VAL A 350 14.70 5.71 -15.09
CA VAL A 350 16.00 5.97 -15.75
C VAL A 350 15.80 6.62 -17.11
N LYS A 351 14.83 6.15 -17.91
CA LYS A 351 14.50 6.74 -19.21
C LYS A 351 13.95 8.16 -19.09
N ALA A 352 13.06 8.42 -18.13
CA ALA A 352 12.53 9.75 -17.86
C ALA A 352 13.61 10.73 -17.39
N ILE A 353 14.59 10.24 -16.62
CA ILE A 353 15.74 11.04 -16.15
C ILE A 353 16.71 11.31 -17.28
N LEU A 354 17.02 10.31 -18.11
CA LEU A 354 17.88 10.50 -19.29
C LEU A 354 17.25 11.49 -20.28
N ILE A 355 15.94 11.49 -20.47
CA ILE A 355 15.22 12.46 -21.29
C ILE A 355 15.34 13.86 -20.68
N ASN A 356 15.16 14.01 -19.36
CA ASN A 356 15.32 15.30 -18.67
C ASN A 356 16.78 15.78 -18.61
N ALA A 357 17.75 14.88 -18.47
CA ALA A 357 19.17 15.22 -18.50
C ALA A 357 19.60 15.71 -19.89
N ASN A 358 19.11 15.13 -20.98
CA ASN A 358 19.38 15.58 -22.35
C ASN A 358 18.78 16.97 -22.68
N VAL A 359 17.81 17.46 -21.90
CA VAL A 359 17.29 18.84 -22.07
C VAL A 359 18.22 19.87 -21.43
N ASN A 360 19.08 19.47 -20.47
CA ASN A 360 20.00 20.37 -19.75
C ASN A 360 21.48 20.24 -20.15
N THR A 361 21.85 19.33 -21.05
CA THR A 361 23.21 19.23 -21.55
C THR A 361 23.38 20.00 -22.86
N THR A 362 23.58 21.31 -22.77
CA THR A 362 24.36 22.03 -23.75
C THR A 362 25.81 21.56 -23.64
N THR A 363 26.26 20.90 -24.71
CA THR A 363 27.66 20.66 -25.07
C THR A 363 28.57 19.99 -24.04
N ILE A 364 28.60 18.69 -24.05
CA ILE A 364 29.83 17.95 -23.86
C ILE A 364 30.19 17.35 -25.22
N THR A 365 31.30 17.82 -25.76
CA THR A 365 31.95 17.35 -26.99
C THR A 365 32.09 15.82 -26.93
N ALA A 366 31.53 15.18 -27.94
CA ALA A 366 31.73 13.78 -28.21
C ALA A 366 33.21 13.51 -28.46
N ASN A 367 33.85 12.86 -27.51
CA ASN A 367 35.01 11.99 -27.75
C ASN A 367 35.02 11.00 -26.60
N GLU A 368 34.63 9.81 -26.94
CA GLU A 368 34.89 8.48 -26.46
C GLU A 368 33.66 7.60 -26.38
N SER A 369 33.69 6.65 -27.26
CA SER A 369 32.94 5.39 -27.42
C SER A 369 31.51 5.29 -26.85
N PRO A 370 30.55 4.98 -27.73
CA PRO A 370 29.25 4.55 -27.30
C PRO A 370 29.40 3.23 -26.54
N MET A 371 28.68 3.11 -25.37
CA MET A 371 28.49 1.82 -24.73
C MET A 371 27.94 0.85 -25.77
N GLU A 372 28.78 -0.07 -26.26
CA GLU A 372 28.32 -1.27 -26.92
C GLU A 372 27.58 -2.08 -25.83
N PHE A 373 26.26 -2.18 -25.95
CA PHE A 373 25.49 -3.20 -25.26
C PHE A 373 25.91 -4.54 -25.88
N GLY A 374 27.03 -5.06 -25.39
CA GLY A 374 27.48 -6.39 -25.72
C GLY A 374 26.45 -7.38 -25.24
N GLY A 375 25.87 -8.13 -26.19
CA GLY A 375 25.07 -9.30 -25.95
C GLY A 375 25.89 -10.41 -25.30
N GLY A 376 26.18 -10.26 -24.01
CA GLY A 376 26.77 -11.30 -23.19
C GLY A 376 25.65 -12.15 -22.60
N GLY A 377 25.69 -13.45 -22.96
CA GLY A 377 24.79 -14.42 -22.36
C GLY A 377 24.94 -14.44 -20.85
N PHE A 378 23.88 -14.13 -20.14
CA PHE A 378 23.80 -14.30 -18.70
C PHE A 378 23.83 -15.80 -18.38
N SER A 379 24.97 -16.31 -17.98
CA SER A 379 25.03 -17.58 -17.27
C SER A 379 24.48 -17.37 -15.87
N GLY A 380 23.22 -17.82 -15.62
CA GLY A 380 22.64 -17.82 -14.32
C GLY A 380 23.51 -18.57 -13.32
N GLY A 381 23.91 -17.90 -12.25
CA GLY A 381 24.55 -18.53 -11.10
C GLY A 381 23.56 -19.45 -10.39
N GLY A 382 23.46 -20.70 -10.88
CA GLY A 382 22.79 -21.78 -10.17
C GLY A 382 23.66 -22.18 -8.98
N GLY A 383 23.21 -21.87 -7.77
CA GLY A 383 23.74 -22.46 -6.55
C GLY A 383 23.46 -23.96 -6.53
N GLY A 384 24.37 -24.77 -7.07
CA GLY A 384 24.37 -26.22 -6.95
C GLY A 384 24.96 -26.60 -5.61
N GLY A 385 24.13 -26.87 -4.61
CA GLY A 385 24.54 -27.65 -3.46
C GLY A 385 24.61 -29.12 -3.86
N SER A 386 25.82 -29.66 -3.92
CA SER A 386 26.06 -31.10 -4.03
C SER A 386 25.78 -31.77 -2.70
N PHE A 387 24.86 -32.71 -2.72
CA PHE A 387 24.84 -33.87 -1.82
C PHE A 387 24.92 -35.11 -2.68
#